data_d9568c509b956c1dcf6b78c580f1397c
#
_entry.id   d9568c509b956c1dcf6b78c580f1397c
#
_cell.length_a   1.000
_cell.length_b   1.000
_cell.length_c   1.000
_cell.angle_alpha   90.00
_cell.angle_beta   90.00
_cell.angle_gamma   90.00
#
_symmetry.space_group_name_H-M   'P 1'
#
loop_
_entity.id
_entity.type
_entity.pdbx_description
1 polymer ?
#
loop_
_entity_poly.entity_id
_entity_poly.type
_entity_poly.pdbx_seq_one_letter_code
_entity_poly.pdbx_strand_id
1 'polypeptide(L)' 'MRLDLYLKQIGVLKRRSLSKETIEKNRVRVNDQLTKPSYEVKPQDIIDIYFKDHTVKIRVLNPIQNYETIPQPKPTR' A
#
# COMPACT_ATOMS: atom_id res chain seq x y z
N MET A 1 -9.22 -1.75 -9.56
CA MET A 1 -8.96 -2.85 -8.62
C MET A 1 -9.02 -2.30 -7.21
N ARG A 2 -9.68 -3.01 -6.31
CA ARG A 2 -9.76 -2.62 -4.91
C ARG A 2 -8.37 -2.65 -4.26
N LEU A 3 -8.18 -1.76 -3.31
CA LEU A 3 -6.88 -1.65 -2.63
C LEU A 3 -6.50 -2.93 -1.89
N ASP A 4 -7.47 -3.56 -1.20
CA ASP A 4 -7.17 -4.78 -0.45
C ASP A 4 -6.69 -5.90 -1.37
N LEU A 5 -7.31 -6.04 -2.53
CA LEU A 5 -6.89 -7.03 -3.51
C LEU A 5 -5.56 -6.65 -4.15
N TYR A 6 -5.37 -5.37 -4.41
CA TYR A 6 -4.14 -4.89 -5.05
C TYR A 6 -2.91 -5.20 -4.18
N LEU A 7 -2.99 -4.91 -2.88
CA LEU A 7 -1.86 -5.15 -1.99
C LEU A 7 -1.52 -6.64 -1.88
N LYS A 8 -2.52 -7.50 -1.93
CA LYS A 8 -2.30 -8.94 -1.96
C LYS A 8 -1.67 -9.37 -3.28
N GLN A 9 -2.15 -8.82 -4.37
CA GLN A 9 -1.74 -9.25 -5.70
C GLN A 9 -0.28 -8.87 -5.98
N ILE A 10 0.17 -7.71 -5.52
CA ILE A 10 1.57 -7.32 -5.69
C ILE A 10 2.49 -7.95 -4.66
N GLY A 11 1.94 -8.71 -3.70
CA GLY A 11 2.72 -9.49 -2.76
C GLY A 11 3.20 -8.74 -1.53
N VAL A 12 2.76 -7.51 -1.33
CA VAL A 12 3.13 -6.75 -0.13
C VAL A 12 2.48 -7.37 1.11
N LEU A 13 1.24 -7.81 0.97
CA LEU A 13 0.53 -8.53 2.01
C LEU A 13 0.10 -9.88 1.45
N LYS A 14 0.24 -10.93 2.26
CA LYS A 14 0.12 -12.30 1.77
C LYS A 14 -1.32 -12.72 1.50
N ARG A 15 -2.29 -12.13 2.21
CA ARG A 15 -3.70 -12.54 2.11
C ARG A 15 -4.56 -11.31 1.96
N ARG A 16 -5.67 -11.47 1.22
CA ARG A 16 -6.62 -10.38 1.06
C ARG A 16 -7.25 -9.98 2.39
N SER A 17 -7.56 -10.97 3.25
CA SER A 17 -8.12 -10.68 4.57
C SER A 17 -7.14 -9.88 5.42
N LEU A 18 -5.84 -10.18 5.35
CA LEU A 18 -4.82 -9.42 6.05
C LEU A 18 -4.72 -8.00 5.48
N SER A 19 -4.79 -7.86 4.17
CA SER A 19 -4.82 -6.56 3.51
C SER A 19 -5.97 -5.71 4.03
N LYS A 20 -7.18 -6.29 4.02
CA LYS A 20 -8.36 -5.59 4.49
C LYS A 20 -8.20 -5.14 5.94
N GLU A 21 -7.73 -6.05 6.78
CA GLU A 21 -7.54 -5.75 8.20
C GLU A 21 -6.51 -4.63 8.42
N THR A 22 -5.41 -4.69 7.68
CA THR A 22 -4.36 -3.68 7.78
C THR A 22 -4.86 -2.30 7.41
N ILE A 23 -5.66 -2.23 6.35
CA ILE A 23 -6.26 -0.97 5.92
C ILE A 23 -7.25 -0.46 6.98
N GLU A 24 -8.07 -1.36 7.51
CA GLU A 24 -9.08 -0.99 8.51
C GLU A 24 -8.45 -0.51 9.81
N LYS A 25 -7.22 -0.96 10.10
CA LYS A 25 -6.48 -0.49 11.28
C LYS A 25 -5.71 0.80 11.03
N ASN A 26 -6.01 1.46 9.91
CA ASN A 26 -5.40 2.75 9.55
C ASN A 26 -3.89 2.66 9.36
N ARG A 27 -3.42 1.51 8.88
CA ARG A 27 -1.99 1.29 8.62
C ARG A 27 -1.63 1.43 7.16
N VAL A 28 -2.57 1.89 6.34
CA VAL A 28 -2.33 2.14 4.93
C VAL A 28 -2.85 3.53 4.59
N ARG A 29 -2.03 4.29 3.87
CA ARG A 29 -2.43 5.59 3.36
C ARG A 29 -2.24 5.61 1.85
N VAL A 30 -3.13 6.30 1.17
CA VAL A 30 -2.99 6.55 -0.26
C VAL A 30 -2.91 8.06 -0.44
N ASN A 31 -1.81 8.52 -1.05
CA ASN A 31 -1.56 9.95 -1.25
C ASN A 31 -1.68 10.72 0.06
N ASP A 32 -1.09 10.14 1.12
CA ASP A 32 -1.03 10.71 2.47
C ASP A 32 -2.37 10.81 3.17
N GLN A 33 -3.39 10.09 2.69
CA GLN A 33 -4.71 10.10 3.30
C GLN A 33 -5.11 8.70 3.72
N LEU A 34 -5.80 8.59 4.85
CA LEU A 34 -6.38 7.31 5.26
C LEU A 34 -7.40 6.88 4.22
N THR A 35 -7.54 5.57 4.07
CA THR A 35 -8.35 5.01 3.01
C THR A 35 -9.09 3.78 3.53
N LYS A 36 -9.91 3.19 2.69
CA LYS A 36 -10.70 2.01 3.01
C LYS A 36 -10.34 0.88 2.05
N PRO A 37 -10.65 -0.39 2.42
CA PRO A 37 -10.28 -1.53 1.58
C PRO A 37 -10.87 -1.49 0.18
N SER A 38 -12.01 -0.86 0.01
CA SER A 38 -12.68 -0.79 -1.29
C SER A 38 -12.16 0.33 -2.19
N TYR A 39 -11.16 1.09 -1.72
CA TYR A 39 -10.60 2.18 -2.52
C TYR A 39 -10.14 1.65 -3.88
N GLU A 40 -10.45 2.38 -4.93
CA GLU A 40 -10.09 2.00 -6.29
C GLU A 40 -8.70 2.53 -6.62
N VAL A 41 -7.75 1.60 -6.80
CA VAL A 41 -6.35 1.95 -7.07
C VAL A 41 -6.22 2.49 -8.49
N LYS A 42 -5.45 3.58 -8.62
CA LYS A 42 -5.24 4.27 -9.91
C LYS A 42 -3.75 4.43 -10.17
N PRO A 43 -3.35 4.56 -11.43
CA PRO A 43 -1.96 4.91 -11.75
C PRO A 43 -1.56 6.21 -11.06
N GLN A 44 -0.32 6.29 -10.64
CA GLN A 44 0.30 7.43 -9.95
C GLN A 44 -0.07 7.52 -8.47
N ASP A 45 -0.90 6.63 -7.96
CA ASP A 45 -1.18 6.59 -6.52
C ASP A 45 0.10 6.24 -5.76
N ILE A 46 0.31 6.94 -4.65
CA ILE A 46 1.40 6.64 -3.72
C ILE A 46 0.79 5.97 -2.51
N ILE A 47 1.18 4.73 -2.27
CA ILE A 47 0.60 3.92 -1.19
C ILE A 47 1.67 3.70 -0.12
N ASP A 48 1.36 4.09 1.11
CA ASP A 48 2.21 3.86 2.27
C ASP A 48 1.60 2.76 3.11
N ILE A 49 2.38 1.74 3.43
CA ILE A 49 1.97 0.66 4.32
C ILE A 49 2.87 0.69 5.55
N TYR A 50 2.27 0.84 6.71
CA TYR A 50 2.99 0.98 7.98
C TYR A 50 2.99 -0.35 8.70
N PHE A 51 4.13 -1.03 8.68
CA PHE A 51 4.33 -2.25 9.44
C PHE A 51 4.87 -1.90 10.83
N LYS A 52 4.96 -2.92 11.67
CA LYS A 52 5.37 -2.71 13.05
C LYS A 52 6.78 -2.10 13.15
N ASP A 53 7.68 -2.54 12.29
CA ASP A 53 9.09 -2.17 12.38
C ASP A 53 9.62 -1.45 11.15
N HIS A 54 8.77 -1.23 10.14
CA HIS A 54 9.20 -0.52 8.93
C HIS A 54 8.00 -0.02 8.15
N THR A 55 8.26 0.82 7.18
CA THR A 55 7.23 1.35 6.28
C THR A 55 7.62 1.02 4.84
N VAL A 56 6.63 0.60 4.06
CA VAL A 56 6.81 0.38 2.63
C VAL A 56 6.03 1.46 1.88
N LYS A 57 6.70 2.14 0.96
CA LYS A 57 6.05 3.13 0.10
C LYS A 57 6.20 2.68 -1.34
N ILE A 58 5.09 2.65 -2.07
CA ILE A 58 5.11 2.26 -3.47
C ILE A 58 4.38 3.29 -4.32
N ARG A 59 4.79 3.38 -5.58
CA ARG A 59 4.09 4.17 -6.59
C ARG A 59 3.45 3.22 -7.58
N VAL A 60 2.15 3.39 -7.81
CA VAL A 60 1.42 2.59 -8.79
C VAL A 60 1.74 3.13 -10.18
N LEU A 61 2.10 2.24 -11.08
CA LEU A 61 2.42 2.60 -12.45
C LEU A 61 1.25 2.31 -13.38
N ASN A 62 1.41 2.54 -14.66
CA ASN A 62 0.40 2.27 -15.67
C ASN A 62 0.95 1.22 -16.64
N PRO A 63 0.33 0.03 -16.73
CA PRO A 63 -0.87 -0.40 -16.01
C PRO A 63 -0.62 -0.65 -14.54
N ILE A 64 -1.71 -0.70 -13.76
CA ILE A 64 -1.59 -0.76 -12.29
C ILE A 64 -0.93 -2.04 -11.77
N GLN A 65 -0.87 -3.10 -12.59
CA GLN A 65 -0.15 -4.30 -12.21
C GLN A 65 1.33 -4.03 -11.97
N ASN A 66 1.84 -2.97 -12.56
CA ASN A 66 3.23 -2.55 -12.37
C ASN A 66 3.29 -1.54 -11.22
N TYR A 67 4.37 -1.60 -10.48
CA TYR A 67 4.60 -0.67 -9.39
C TYR A 67 6.10 -0.55 -9.14
N GLU A 68 6.49 0.51 -8.44
CA GLU A 68 7.88 0.67 -8.02
C GLU A 68 7.90 0.96 -6.53
N THR A 69 8.90 0.39 -5.86
CA THR A 69 9.12 0.66 -4.44
C THR A 69 9.92 1.93 -4.30
N ILE A 70 9.43 2.86 -3.48
CA ILE A 70 10.16 4.11 -3.21
C ILE A 70 10.98 3.89 -1.96
N PRO A 71 12.32 4.01 -2.05
CA PRO A 71 13.16 3.80 -0.87
C PRO A 71 12.83 4.79 0.23
N GLN A 72 12.77 4.31 1.46
CA GLN A 72 12.57 5.15 2.62
C GLN A 72 13.93 5.51 3.21
N PRO A 73 14.14 6.75 3.60
CA PRO A 73 15.39 7.10 4.28
C PRO A 73 15.48 6.34 5.59
N LYS A 74 16.65 5.81 5.86
CA LYS A 74 16.87 5.13 7.13
C LYS A 74 16.85 6.14 8.26
N PRO A 75 16.31 5.76 9.43
CA PRO A 75 16.38 6.68 10.58
C PRO A 75 17.84 6.99 10.90
N THR A 76 18.08 8.25 11.17
CA THR A 76 19.40 8.69 11.60
C THR A 76 19.53 8.53 13.10
N ARG A 77 20.67 8.05 13.54
CA ARG A 77 20.86 7.74 14.95
C ARG A 77 21.92 8.63 15.55
#